data_492fa7a674f188b5e9525857b1068b53
#
_entry.id   492fa7a674f188b5e9525857b1068b53
#
_cell.length_a   1.000
_cell.length_b   1.000
_cell.length_c   1.000
_cell.angle_alpha   90.00
_cell.angle_beta   90.00
_cell.angle_gamma   90.00
#
_symmetry.space_group_name_H-M   'P 1'
#
loop_
_entity.id
_entity.type
_entity.pdbx_description
1 polymer ?
#
loop_
_entity_poly.entity_id
_entity_poly.type
_entity_poly.pdbx_seq_one_letter_code
_entity_poly.pdbx_strand_id
1 'polypeptide(L)'
;MARIESKLAEMGLVLPQPLQMPPDIRMPFAWARVRGNRAFISGHIPQNPDGTVAQPLGKVGAEVSPEQGYHAARLVALAHLGSLKRALGDLDRITAWLRVFAMVNVAPGFNETPRVTNGYSDLILELYGHDVGMHARSSIGMMIPLNAPVNCEAEVEIDGG
;
A
#
# COMPACT_ATOMS: atom_id res chain seq x y z
N MET A 1 -5.62 -15.23 -17.48
CA MET A 1 -4.99 -14.38 -16.42
C MET A 1 -5.94 -13.25 -16.12
N ALA A 2 -6.16 -12.97 -14.86
CA ALA A 2 -7.04 -11.88 -14.46
C ALA A 2 -6.50 -10.52 -14.96
N ARG A 3 -7.41 -9.58 -15.18
CA ARG A 3 -7.11 -8.28 -15.83
C ARG A 3 -6.06 -7.47 -15.06
N ILE A 4 -6.18 -7.42 -13.72
CA ILE A 4 -5.25 -6.63 -12.88
C ILE A 4 -3.86 -7.26 -12.89
N GLU A 5 -3.77 -8.57 -12.76
CA GLU A 5 -2.48 -9.28 -12.81
C GLU A 5 -1.81 -9.13 -14.18
N SER A 6 -2.59 -9.11 -15.27
CA SER A 6 -2.05 -8.84 -16.62
C SER A 6 -1.46 -7.43 -16.70
N LYS A 7 -2.17 -6.42 -16.20
CA LYS A 7 -1.66 -5.04 -16.17
C LYS A 7 -0.38 -4.92 -15.33
N LEU A 8 -0.33 -5.57 -14.17
CA LEU A 8 0.88 -5.59 -13.35
C LEU A 8 2.07 -6.16 -14.12
N ALA A 9 1.86 -7.28 -14.83
CA ALA A 9 2.90 -7.89 -15.65
C ALA A 9 3.36 -6.99 -16.81
N GLU A 10 2.43 -6.34 -17.51
CA GLU A 10 2.72 -5.36 -18.58
C GLU A 10 3.53 -4.17 -18.06
N MET A 11 3.28 -3.73 -16.84
CA MET A 11 4.01 -2.65 -16.17
C MET A 11 5.35 -3.13 -15.56
N GLY A 12 5.67 -4.42 -15.64
CA GLY A 12 6.87 -4.99 -15.02
C GLY A 12 6.84 -4.98 -13.50
N LEU A 13 5.65 -4.92 -12.91
CA LEU A 13 5.46 -4.87 -11.45
C LEU A 13 5.25 -6.28 -10.87
N VAL A 14 5.87 -6.53 -9.72
CA VAL A 14 5.82 -7.80 -9.02
C VAL A 14 5.16 -7.59 -7.66
N LEU A 15 4.16 -8.41 -7.35
CA LEU A 15 3.54 -8.41 -6.03
C LEU A 15 4.51 -9.00 -5.00
N PRO A 16 4.79 -8.30 -3.89
CA PRO A 16 5.76 -8.77 -2.93
C PRO A 16 5.26 -9.99 -2.15
N GLN A 17 6.22 -10.80 -1.71
CA GLN A 17 5.99 -11.84 -0.72
C GLN A 17 5.54 -11.21 0.62
N PRO A 18 4.97 -11.99 1.55
CA PRO A 18 4.61 -11.48 2.87
C PRO A 18 5.81 -10.79 3.55
N LEU A 19 5.51 -9.71 4.30
CA LEU A 19 6.54 -8.96 5.00
C LEU A 19 7.34 -9.88 5.92
N GLN A 20 8.66 -9.87 5.77
CA GLN A 20 9.57 -10.59 6.64
C GLN A 20 9.81 -9.78 7.91
N MET A 21 9.42 -10.34 9.05
CA MET A 21 9.64 -9.74 10.37
C MET A 21 10.62 -10.60 11.16
N PRO A 22 11.40 -9.99 12.09
CA PRO A 22 12.19 -10.75 13.03
C PRO A 22 11.33 -11.79 13.78
N PRO A 23 11.85 -13.02 14.02
CA PRO A 23 11.04 -14.12 14.59
C PRO A 23 10.46 -13.86 15.98
N ASP A 24 11.06 -12.93 16.71
CA ASP A 24 10.62 -12.51 18.05
C ASP A 24 9.52 -11.46 18.03
N ILE A 25 9.22 -10.88 16.88
CA ILE A 25 8.14 -9.89 16.73
C ILE A 25 6.85 -10.60 16.40
N ARG A 26 5.92 -10.58 17.33
CA ARG A 26 4.59 -11.15 17.14
C ARG A 26 3.68 -10.19 16.38
N MET A 27 2.97 -10.71 15.36
CA MET A 27 2.02 -9.96 14.53
C MET A 27 0.61 -10.57 14.67
N PRO A 28 -0.12 -10.28 15.78
CA PRO A 28 -1.38 -10.97 16.10
C PRO A 28 -2.57 -10.36 15.35
N PHE A 29 -2.46 -10.16 14.05
CA PHE A 29 -3.51 -9.62 13.19
C PHE A 29 -3.38 -10.15 11.76
N ALA A 30 -4.45 -10.01 10.97
CA ALA A 30 -4.44 -10.36 9.56
C ALA A 30 -3.92 -9.18 8.72
N TRP A 31 -3.11 -9.44 7.71
CA TRP A 31 -2.69 -8.42 6.74
C TRP A 31 -3.85 -7.92 5.89
N ALA A 32 -4.78 -8.81 5.53
CA ALA A 32 -6.05 -8.47 4.93
C ALA A 32 -7.14 -9.34 5.56
N ARG A 33 -8.25 -8.71 5.96
CA ARG A 33 -9.40 -9.39 6.55
C ARG A 33 -10.62 -9.19 5.67
N VAL A 34 -11.18 -10.29 5.22
CA VAL A 34 -12.42 -10.30 4.42
C VAL A 34 -13.62 -10.54 5.33
N ARG A 35 -14.65 -9.70 5.16
CA ARG A 35 -15.93 -9.85 5.87
C ARG A 35 -17.08 -9.37 4.98
N GLY A 36 -17.95 -10.31 4.60
CA GLY A 36 -19.03 -9.99 3.65
C GLY A 36 -18.42 -9.53 2.31
N ASN A 37 -18.90 -8.39 1.82
CA ASN A 37 -18.41 -7.77 0.57
C ASN A 37 -17.28 -6.76 0.78
N ARG A 38 -16.55 -6.83 1.89
CA ARG A 38 -15.46 -5.89 2.20
C ARG A 38 -14.18 -6.61 2.56
N ALA A 39 -13.07 -6.01 2.17
CA ALA A 39 -11.75 -6.40 2.66
C ALA A 39 -11.08 -5.18 3.32
N PHE A 40 -10.58 -5.41 4.53
CA PHE A 40 -9.85 -4.42 5.33
C PHE A 40 -8.37 -4.78 5.26
N ILE A 41 -7.55 -3.81 4.88
CA ILE A 41 -6.12 -4.02 4.72
C ILE A 41 -5.39 -3.28 5.83
N SER A 42 -4.63 -4.03 6.62
CA SER A 42 -3.80 -3.50 7.71
C SER A 42 -2.73 -2.56 7.18
N GLY A 43 -2.15 -1.76 8.08
CA GLY A 43 -1.02 -0.92 7.74
C GLY A 43 0.14 -1.71 7.15
N HIS A 44 0.59 -1.29 5.98
CA HIS A 44 1.76 -1.87 5.28
C HIS A 44 2.80 -0.79 5.09
N ILE A 45 4.06 -1.22 5.11
CA ILE A 45 5.22 -0.39 4.81
C ILE A 45 5.81 -0.79 3.45
N PRO A 46 6.70 0.01 2.85
CA PRO A 46 7.30 -0.33 1.57
C PRO A 46 8.07 -1.65 1.64
N GLN A 47 7.82 -2.53 0.69
CA GLN A 47 8.44 -3.86 0.61
C GLN A 47 9.12 -4.07 -0.73
N ASN A 48 10.23 -4.81 -0.70
CA ASN A 48 10.85 -5.41 -1.87
C ASN A 48 10.05 -6.63 -2.33
N PRO A 49 10.23 -7.12 -3.57
CA PRO A 49 9.54 -8.32 -4.05
C PRO A 49 9.72 -9.56 -3.17
N ASP A 50 10.84 -9.71 -2.50
CA ASP A 50 11.12 -10.83 -1.59
C ASP A 50 10.47 -10.70 -0.20
N GLY A 51 9.76 -9.61 0.07
CA GLY A 51 9.11 -9.34 1.35
C GLY A 51 9.98 -8.61 2.37
N THR A 52 11.23 -8.31 2.06
CA THR A 52 12.07 -7.48 2.93
C THR A 52 11.63 -6.02 2.91
N VAL A 53 11.96 -5.27 3.97
CA VAL A 53 11.67 -3.84 4.06
C VAL A 53 12.48 -3.08 3.01
N ALA A 54 11.81 -2.26 2.20
CA ALA A 54 12.47 -1.49 1.16
C ALA A 54 13.20 -0.27 1.74
N GLN A 55 14.32 0.07 1.11
CA GLN A 55 15.09 1.28 1.41
C GLN A 55 14.68 2.42 0.44
N PRO A 56 14.88 3.70 0.79
CA PRO A 56 15.50 4.19 2.03
C PRO A 56 14.52 4.20 3.20
N LEU A 57 15.06 4.12 4.42
CA LEU A 57 14.32 4.40 5.64
C LEU A 57 14.58 5.83 6.07
N GLY A 58 13.68 6.40 6.87
CA GLY A 58 13.85 7.74 7.40
C GLY A 58 12.66 8.65 7.17
N LYS A 59 12.86 9.91 7.50
CA LYS A 59 11.84 10.96 7.42
C LYS A 59 11.87 11.65 6.06
N VAL A 60 10.70 11.78 5.46
CA VAL A 60 10.54 12.56 4.24
C VAL A 60 10.78 14.05 4.55
N GLY A 61 11.63 14.66 3.75
CA GLY A 61 12.15 16.02 4.00
C GLY A 61 13.47 16.04 4.72
N ALA A 62 14.02 14.89 5.13
CA ALA A 62 15.36 14.74 5.69
C ALA A 62 16.10 13.61 4.95
N GLU A 63 16.19 12.40 5.50
CA GLU A 63 16.91 11.28 4.89
C GLU A 63 16.24 10.80 3.58
N VAL A 64 14.93 11.01 3.47
CA VAL A 64 14.13 10.59 2.32
C VAL A 64 13.62 11.81 1.58
N SER A 65 13.87 11.90 0.26
CA SER A 65 13.32 12.97 -0.57
C SER A 65 11.81 12.76 -0.80
N PRO A 66 11.05 13.82 -1.16
CA PRO A 66 9.65 13.66 -1.56
C PRO A 66 9.45 12.66 -2.71
N GLU A 67 10.36 12.62 -3.68
CA GLU A 67 10.33 11.69 -4.81
C GLU A 67 10.56 10.25 -4.36
N GLN A 68 11.49 10.02 -3.44
CA GLN A 68 11.70 8.71 -2.83
C GLN A 68 10.49 8.30 -1.99
N GLY A 69 9.87 9.25 -1.30
CA GLY A 69 8.62 9.04 -0.55
C GLY A 69 7.47 8.63 -1.47
N TYR A 70 7.32 9.28 -2.61
CA TYR A 70 6.34 8.92 -3.63
C TYR A 70 6.53 7.47 -4.10
N HIS A 71 7.77 7.09 -4.42
CA HIS A 71 8.10 5.71 -4.80
C HIS A 71 7.81 4.72 -3.65
N ALA A 72 8.13 5.08 -2.42
CA ALA A 72 7.82 4.28 -1.24
C ALA A 72 6.31 4.05 -1.09
N ALA A 73 5.49 5.09 -1.29
CA ALA A 73 4.03 4.96 -1.28
C ALA A 73 3.52 4.01 -2.38
N ARG A 74 4.12 4.04 -3.56
CA ARG A 74 3.82 3.11 -4.65
C ARG A 74 4.13 1.66 -4.26
N LEU A 75 5.24 1.42 -3.55
CA LEU A 75 5.59 0.10 -3.01
C LEU A 75 4.59 -0.37 -1.94
N VAL A 76 4.06 0.54 -1.13
CA VAL A 76 2.99 0.19 -0.16
C VAL A 76 1.73 -0.28 -0.89
N ALA A 77 1.34 0.37 -1.99
CA ALA A 77 0.22 -0.08 -2.80
C ALA A 77 0.44 -1.49 -3.35
N LEU A 78 1.65 -1.81 -3.82
CA LEU A 78 2.00 -3.17 -4.25
C LEU A 78 1.93 -4.18 -3.10
N ALA A 79 2.37 -3.80 -1.90
CA ALA A 79 2.28 -4.64 -0.71
C ALA A 79 0.82 -4.93 -0.35
N HIS A 80 -0.07 -3.93 -0.42
CA HIS A 80 -1.52 -4.10 -0.25
C HIS A 80 -2.08 -5.08 -1.28
N LEU A 81 -1.74 -4.91 -2.55
CA LEU A 81 -2.19 -5.80 -3.62
C LEU A 81 -1.69 -7.24 -3.40
N GLY A 82 -0.47 -7.42 -2.93
CA GLY A 82 0.06 -8.73 -2.57
C GLY A 82 -0.74 -9.41 -1.47
N SER A 83 -1.09 -8.69 -0.41
CA SER A 83 -1.93 -9.21 0.68
C SER A 83 -3.35 -9.48 0.24
N LEU A 84 -3.94 -8.61 -0.60
CA LEU A 84 -5.26 -8.81 -1.17
C LEU A 84 -5.29 -10.02 -2.11
N LYS A 85 -4.26 -10.21 -2.94
CA LYS A 85 -4.15 -11.39 -3.82
C LYS A 85 -4.15 -12.70 -3.02
N ARG A 86 -3.41 -12.74 -1.91
CA ARG A 86 -3.38 -13.91 -1.03
C ARG A 86 -4.73 -14.16 -0.35
N ALA A 87 -5.45 -13.10 0.03
CA ALA A 87 -6.74 -13.20 0.71
C ALA A 87 -7.90 -13.51 -0.24
N LEU A 88 -7.89 -12.94 -1.45
CA LEU A 88 -9.00 -13.00 -2.39
C LEU A 88 -8.82 -14.05 -3.49
N GLY A 89 -7.59 -14.43 -3.80
CA GLY A 89 -7.26 -15.30 -4.93
C GLY A 89 -7.25 -14.60 -6.29
N ASP A 90 -8.02 -13.53 -6.46
CA ASP A 90 -8.16 -12.78 -7.71
C ASP A 90 -8.37 -11.29 -7.40
N LEU A 91 -7.52 -10.42 -7.95
CA LEU A 91 -7.60 -8.98 -7.72
C LEU A 91 -8.74 -8.32 -8.51
N ASP A 92 -9.27 -8.98 -9.56
CA ASP A 92 -10.44 -8.49 -10.28
C ASP A 92 -11.73 -8.57 -9.45
N ARG A 93 -11.72 -9.26 -8.32
CA ARG A 93 -12.82 -9.29 -7.36
C ARG A 93 -13.03 -7.96 -6.64
N ILE A 94 -12.07 -7.05 -6.69
CA ILE A 94 -12.21 -5.72 -6.11
C ILE A 94 -13.10 -4.87 -7.03
N THR A 95 -14.25 -4.47 -6.51
CA THR A 95 -15.27 -3.69 -7.22
C THR A 95 -15.17 -2.20 -6.95
N ALA A 96 -14.59 -1.81 -5.82
CA ALA A 96 -14.31 -0.41 -5.49
C ALA A 96 -13.22 -0.27 -4.43
N TRP A 97 -12.32 0.67 -4.63
CA TRP A 97 -11.44 1.18 -3.57
C TRP A 97 -12.21 2.26 -2.81
N LEU A 98 -12.40 2.06 -1.51
CA LEU A 98 -13.30 2.90 -0.72
C LEU A 98 -12.55 3.97 0.06
N ARG A 99 -11.55 3.58 0.82
CA ARG A 99 -10.81 4.48 1.70
C ARG A 99 -9.35 4.05 1.84
N VAL A 100 -8.48 5.04 1.86
CA VAL A 100 -7.06 4.89 2.16
C VAL A 100 -6.68 5.88 3.26
N PHE A 101 -6.14 5.38 4.36
CA PHE A 101 -5.50 6.21 5.38
C PHE A 101 -4.00 6.11 5.19
N ALA A 102 -3.41 7.20 4.71
CA ALA A 102 -2.00 7.26 4.33
C ALA A 102 -1.20 8.08 5.35
N MET A 103 -0.12 7.50 5.83
CA MET A 103 0.73 8.05 6.88
C MET A 103 2.15 8.22 6.34
N VAL A 104 2.72 9.39 6.55
CA VAL A 104 4.06 9.73 6.10
C VAL A 104 4.94 10.03 7.33
N ASN A 105 6.12 9.42 7.37
CA ASN A 105 7.15 9.74 8.35
C ASN A 105 7.80 11.06 7.93
N VAL A 106 7.50 12.15 8.63
CA VAL A 106 7.86 13.50 8.20
C VAL A 106 8.96 14.11 9.06
N ALA A 107 9.87 14.82 8.41
CA ALA A 107 10.79 15.72 9.08
C ALA A 107 10.03 16.95 9.62
N PRO A 108 10.54 17.61 10.68
CA PRO A 108 9.94 18.86 11.15
C PRO A 108 9.80 19.88 10.01
N GLY A 109 8.59 20.44 9.87
CA GLY A 109 8.29 21.44 8.84
C GLY A 109 7.89 20.88 7.46
N PHE A 110 8.04 19.58 7.20
CA PHE A 110 7.53 18.98 5.97
C PHE A 110 6.01 18.79 6.08
N ASN A 111 5.26 19.41 5.17
CA ASN A 111 3.79 19.42 5.19
C ASN A 111 3.15 19.02 3.85
N GLU A 112 3.94 18.53 2.90
CA GLU A 112 3.46 18.12 1.58
C GLU A 112 3.16 16.60 1.54
N THR A 113 2.54 16.06 2.58
CA THR A 113 2.22 14.63 2.65
C THR A 113 1.37 14.11 1.48
N PRO A 114 0.41 14.87 0.93
CA PRO A 114 -0.33 14.42 -0.26
C PRO A 114 0.55 14.16 -1.48
N ARG A 115 1.60 14.95 -1.68
CA ARG A 115 2.56 14.76 -2.77
C ARG A 115 3.25 13.39 -2.69
N VAL A 116 3.55 12.94 -1.49
CA VAL A 116 4.14 11.63 -1.23
C VAL A 116 3.11 10.52 -1.44
N THR A 117 1.94 10.65 -0.85
CA THR A 117 0.92 9.60 -0.85
C THR A 117 0.22 9.45 -2.20
N ASN A 118 0.36 10.42 -3.11
CA ASN A 118 -0.06 10.27 -4.49
C ASN A 118 0.60 9.06 -5.19
N GLY A 119 1.79 8.63 -4.74
CA GLY A 119 2.43 7.42 -5.27
C GLY A 119 1.57 6.17 -5.09
N TYR A 120 0.88 6.06 -3.98
CA TYR A 120 -0.11 5.00 -3.73
C TYR A 120 -1.33 5.16 -4.64
N SER A 121 -1.97 6.32 -4.59
CA SER A 121 -3.21 6.58 -5.32
C SER A 121 -3.04 6.47 -6.83
N ASP A 122 -1.93 6.96 -7.38
CA ASP A 122 -1.65 6.90 -8.81
C ASP A 122 -1.57 5.44 -9.30
N LEU A 123 -0.90 4.56 -8.55
CA LEU A 123 -0.83 3.15 -8.93
C LEU A 123 -2.22 2.49 -8.92
N ILE A 124 -3.01 2.76 -7.91
CA ILE A 124 -4.38 2.20 -7.82
C ILE A 124 -5.23 2.68 -9.01
N LEU A 125 -5.15 3.96 -9.36
CA LEU A 125 -5.87 4.51 -10.51
C LEU A 125 -5.37 3.95 -11.85
N GLU A 126 -4.05 3.77 -12.00
CA GLU A 126 -3.47 3.16 -13.20
C GLU A 126 -3.99 1.73 -13.40
N LEU A 127 -4.11 0.94 -12.33
CA LEU A 127 -4.54 -0.45 -12.39
C LEU A 127 -6.05 -0.61 -12.55
N TYR A 128 -6.84 0.12 -11.76
CA TYR A 128 -8.29 -0.07 -11.64
C TYR A 128 -9.11 0.93 -12.44
N GLY A 129 -8.52 2.03 -12.88
CA GLY A 129 -9.23 3.14 -13.50
C GLY A 129 -9.97 4.00 -12.50
N HIS A 130 -10.58 5.09 -13.00
CA HIS A 130 -11.25 6.08 -12.14
C HIS A 130 -12.44 5.49 -11.38
N ASP A 131 -13.26 4.71 -12.05
CA ASP A 131 -14.53 4.22 -11.51
C ASP A 131 -14.34 3.30 -10.30
N VAL A 132 -13.45 2.33 -10.40
CA VAL A 132 -13.14 1.37 -9.33
C VAL A 132 -12.06 1.88 -8.38
N GLY A 133 -11.08 2.60 -8.91
CA GLY A 133 -9.87 2.99 -8.17
C GLY A 133 -9.99 4.26 -7.34
N MET A 134 -10.94 5.16 -7.67
CA MET A 134 -11.09 6.42 -6.95
C MET A 134 -11.58 6.18 -5.52
N HIS A 135 -10.79 6.62 -4.56
CA HIS A 135 -11.01 6.38 -3.14
C HIS A 135 -11.01 7.68 -2.34
N ALA A 136 -11.64 7.68 -1.18
CA ALA A 136 -11.48 8.73 -0.18
C ALA A 136 -10.14 8.53 0.54
N ARG A 137 -9.44 9.61 0.87
CA ARG A 137 -8.11 9.52 1.46
C ARG A 137 -7.86 10.60 2.51
N SER A 138 -7.20 10.21 3.60
CA SER A 138 -6.46 11.14 4.47
C SER A 138 -4.97 10.90 4.30
N SER A 139 -4.19 11.98 4.34
CA SER A 139 -2.73 11.94 4.22
C SER A 139 -2.12 12.80 5.32
N ILE A 140 -1.48 12.17 6.29
CA ILE A 140 -0.99 12.83 7.49
C ILE A 140 0.45 12.47 7.80
N GLY A 141 1.14 13.32 8.57
CA GLY A 141 2.47 13.06 9.08
C GLY A 141 2.41 12.40 10.46
N MET A 142 3.26 11.41 10.69
CA MET A 142 3.41 10.77 12.00
C MET A 142 4.70 9.96 12.10
N MET A 143 4.95 9.36 13.24
CA MET A 143 6.03 8.40 13.43
C MET A 143 5.59 7.05 12.87
N ILE A 144 6.47 6.39 12.12
CA ILE A 144 6.19 5.12 11.46
C ILE A 144 7.10 4.02 12.03
N PRO A 145 6.57 2.82 12.31
CA PRO A 145 7.37 1.69 12.74
C PRO A 145 8.53 1.38 11.78
N LEU A 146 9.64 0.90 12.31
CA LEU A 146 10.87 0.58 11.58
C LEU A 146 11.48 1.79 10.86
N ASN A 147 11.07 3.00 11.23
CA ASN A 147 11.48 4.23 10.56
C ASN A 147 11.19 4.22 9.04
N ALA A 148 10.18 3.46 8.62
CA ALA A 148 9.74 3.45 7.23
C ALA A 148 9.19 4.83 6.83
N PRO A 149 9.34 5.25 5.57
CA PRO A 149 8.89 6.58 5.16
C PRO A 149 7.37 6.69 4.98
N VAL A 150 6.68 5.59 4.70
CA VAL A 150 5.23 5.58 4.43
C VAL A 150 4.61 4.32 5.03
N ASN A 151 3.39 4.47 5.52
CA ASN A 151 2.51 3.37 5.94
C ASN A 151 1.08 3.71 5.51
N CYS A 152 0.37 2.76 4.94
CA CYS A 152 -1.04 2.96 4.58
C CYS A 152 -1.88 1.79 5.04
N GLU A 153 -3.11 2.10 5.44
CA GLU A 153 -4.21 1.13 5.57
C GLU A 153 -5.31 1.45 4.57
N ALA A 154 -6.13 0.49 4.21
CA ALA A 154 -7.16 0.68 3.21
C ALA A 154 -8.37 -0.22 3.43
N GLU A 155 -9.45 0.14 2.74
CA GLU A 155 -10.69 -0.62 2.70
C GLU A 155 -11.18 -0.69 1.26
N VAL A 156 -11.54 -1.89 0.82
CA VAL A 156 -12.09 -2.13 -0.53
C VAL A 156 -13.40 -2.89 -0.45
N GLU A 157 -14.26 -2.65 -1.43
CA GLU A 157 -15.43 -3.48 -1.70
C GLU A 157 -15.02 -4.60 -2.66
N ILE A 158 -15.58 -5.78 -2.45
CA ILE A 158 -15.35 -6.94 -3.31
C ILE A 158 -16.68 -7.50 -3.79
N ASP A 159 -16.66 -8.22 -4.91
CA ASP A 159 -17.83 -8.95 -5.35
C ASP A 159 -18.31 -9.92 -4.27
N GLY A 160 -19.59 -10.18 -4.23
CA GLY A 160 -20.17 -11.20 -3.36
C GLY A 160 -19.64 -12.56 -3.77
N GLY A 161 -18.77 -13.14 -2.95
CA GLY A 161 -18.28 -14.50 -3.14
C GLY A 161 -19.39 -15.54 -3.05
#